data_d3b06d0052bd0fa7b76393d6e55425f7
#
_entry.id   d3b06d0052bd0fa7b76393d6e55425f7
#
_cell.length_a   1.000
_cell.length_b   1.000
_cell.length_c   1.000
_cell.angle_alpha   90.00
_cell.angle_beta   90.00
_cell.angle_gamma   90.00
#
_symmetry.space_group_name_H-M   'P 1'
#
loop_
_entity.id
_entity.type
_entity.pdbx_description
1 polymer ?
#
loop_
_entity_poly.entity_id
_entity_poly.type
_entity_poly.pdbx_seq_one_letter_code
_entity_poly.pdbx_strand_id
1 'polypeptide(L)'
;LTDYHRLFCDDTLLPAGRLREPISGKNRAQIVIVTKCPQDIKPIDYNIITKRLNLYPYQRLFFSSFRYGNLQPVFSNEGGIALSLLTDTDILLITGIASPAPILERLGDCTKQIDLLSFGDHHDFTHKDMQQIRERFNKLKGKRRLIITTEKDTTRLINHPALDEALKPYIYALPIEIEILQNQQDKFNQHIIDYVRDCLLYTSDAA
;
A
#
# COMPACT_ATOMS: atom_id res chain seq x y z
N LEU A 1 -5.81 -13.82 -3.09
CA LEU A 1 -6.06 -12.54 -2.43
C LEU A 1 -7.48 -12.07 -2.75
N THR A 2 -8.13 -11.38 -1.81
CA THR A 2 -9.40 -10.68 -2.00
C THR A 2 -9.37 -9.34 -1.28
N ASP A 3 -9.97 -8.31 -1.88
CA ASP A 3 -10.02 -6.96 -1.31
C ASP A 3 -11.16 -6.87 -0.29
N TYR A 4 -10.94 -6.23 0.87
CA TYR A 4 -11.94 -6.03 1.91
C TYR A 4 -13.20 -5.33 1.41
N HIS A 5 -13.02 -4.32 0.57
CA HIS A 5 -14.13 -3.56 -0.01
C HIS A 5 -14.82 -4.29 -1.17
N ARG A 6 -14.25 -5.42 -1.61
CA ARG A 6 -14.72 -6.18 -2.74
C ARG A 6 -14.26 -7.64 -2.67
N LEU A 7 -14.99 -8.41 -1.89
CA LEU A 7 -14.72 -9.83 -1.77
C LEU A 7 -14.97 -10.55 -3.10
N PHE A 8 -14.16 -11.57 -3.41
CA PHE A 8 -14.32 -12.37 -4.63
C PHE A 8 -15.70 -13.04 -4.71
N CYS A 9 -16.34 -13.32 -3.57
CA CYS A 9 -17.67 -13.92 -3.52
C CYS A 9 -18.81 -12.96 -3.95
N ASP A 10 -18.54 -11.65 -4.00
CA ASP A 10 -19.50 -10.61 -4.39
C ASP A 10 -19.25 -10.12 -5.82
N ASP A 11 -18.31 -10.73 -6.51
CA ASP A 11 -17.89 -10.30 -7.84
C ASP A 11 -18.22 -11.36 -8.89
N THR A 12 -18.26 -10.95 -10.14
CA THR A 12 -18.54 -11.80 -11.30
C THR A 12 -17.35 -11.82 -12.27
N LEU A 13 -17.39 -12.78 -13.19
CA LEU A 13 -16.39 -12.91 -14.23
C LEU A 13 -16.40 -11.73 -15.20
N LEU A 14 -15.23 -11.43 -15.77
CA LEU A 14 -15.12 -10.55 -16.93
C LEU A 14 -16.02 -11.01 -18.07
N PRO A 15 -16.69 -10.10 -18.82
CA PRO A 15 -16.60 -8.65 -18.70
C PRO A 15 -17.61 -8.03 -17.71
N ALA A 16 -18.53 -8.80 -17.13
CA ALA A 16 -19.58 -8.32 -16.25
C ALA A 16 -19.06 -7.88 -14.85
N GLY A 17 -17.93 -8.45 -14.41
CA GLY A 17 -17.23 -8.09 -13.19
C GLY A 17 -15.73 -7.99 -13.42
N ARG A 18 -14.92 -8.27 -12.39
CA ARG A 18 -13.45 -8.19 -12.46
C ARG A 18 -12.73 -9.51 -12.17
N LEU A 19 -13.48 -10.57 -11.92
CA LEU A 19 -12.86 -11.87 -11.75
C LEU A 19 -12.29 -12.36 -13.08
N ARG A 20 -11.05 -12.79 -13.06
CA ARG A 20 -10.37 -13.42 -14.19
C ARG A 20 -10.66 -14.91 -14.30
N GLU A 21 -11.07 -15.53 -13.18
CA GLU A 21 -11.39 -16.95 -13.06
C GLU A 21 -12.69 -17.13 -12.28
N PRO A 22 -13.40 -18.25 -12.44
CA PRO A 22 -14.58 -18.56 -11.65
C PRO A 22 -14.26 -18.62 -10.15
N ILE A 23 -15.25 -18.34 -9.30
CA ILE A 23 -15.12 -18.41 -7.83
C ILE A 23 -14.63 -19.79 -7.37
N SER A 24 -14.95 -20.85 -8.10
CA SER A 24 -14.43 -22.21 -7.85
C SER A 24 -12.90 -22.31 -7.91
N GLY A 25 -12.20 -21.37 -8.56
CA GLY A 25 -10.75 -21.28 -8.54
C GLY A 25 -10.17 -21.14 -7.12
N LYS A 26 -10.96 -20.64 -6.16
CA LYS A 26 -10.56 -20.60 -4.73
C LYS A 26 -10.23 -21.98 -4.16
N ASN A 27 -10.80 -23.05 -4.73
CA ASN A 27 -10.62 -24.43 -4.23
C ASN A 27 -9.15 -24.90 -4.29
N ARG A 28 -8.34 -24.27 -5.15
CA ARG A 28 -6.89 -24.56 -5.23
C ARG A 28 -6.07 -23.84 -4.17
N ALA A 29 -6.63 -22.82 -3.54
CA ALA A 29 -5.91 -21.99 -2.58
C ALA A 29 -5.86 -22.68 -1.21
N GLN A 30 -4.69 -22.80 -0.63
CA GLN A 30 -4.50 -23.21 0.76
C GLN A 30 -4.61 -22.02 1.72
N ILE A 31 -4.20 -20.84 1.25
CA ILE A 31 -4.25 -19.59 2.01
C ILE A 31 -5.10 -18.56 1.27
N VAL A 32 -6.04 -17.96 1.96
CA VAL A 32 -6.83 -16.82 1.50
C VAL A 32 -6.51 -15.62 2.37
N ILE A 33 -6.21 -14.48 1.75
CA ILE A 33 -5.91 -13.24 2.48
C ILE A 33 -6.91 -12.17 2.04
N VAL A 34 -7.64 -11.62 3.01
CA VAL A 34 -8.43 -10.40 2.82
C VAL A 34 -7.51 -9.22 3.02
N THR A 35 -7.29 -8.46 1.95
CA THR A 35 -6.35 -7.33 1.93
C THR A 35 -7.05 -6.00 2.08
N LYS A 36 -6.29 -4.95 2.42
CA LYS A 36 -6.78 -3.58 2.58
C LYS A 36 -7.86 -3.44 3.64
N CYS A 37 -7.79 -4.26 4.68
CA CYS A 37 -8.66 -4.10 5.83
C CYS A 37 -8.35 -2.78 6.54
N PRO A 38 -9.36 -2.07 7.11
CA PRO A 38 -9.10 -1.01 8.05
C PRO A 38 -8.37 -1.57 9.29
N GLN A 39 -7.53 -0.74 9.93
CA GLN A 39 -6.79 -1.19 11.12
C GLN A 39 -7.72 -1.43 12.32
N ASP A 40 -8.84 -0.72 12.36
CA ASP A 40 -9.86 -0.79 13.42
C ASP A 40 -11.03 -1.72 13.08
N ILE A 41 -10.83 -2.70 12.18
CA ILE A 41 -11.86 -3.68 11.80
C ILE A 41 -12.44 -4.37 13.04
N LYS A 42 -13.75 -4.37 13.14
CA LYS A 42 -14.47 -4.88 14.31
C LYS A 42 -14.53 -6.40 14.32
N PRO A 43 -14.57 -7.04 15.51
CA PRO A 43 -14.71 -8.50 15.63
C PRO A 43 -15.89 -9.10 14.86
N ILE A 44 -16.99 -8.35 14.77
CA ILE A 44 -18.17 -8.78 14.01
C ILE A 44 -17.89 -8.88 12.50
N ASP A 45 -17.10 -7.95 11.95
CA ASP A 45 -16.80 -7.91 10.53
C ASP A 45 -15.93 -9.10 10.11
N TYR A 46 -14.96 -9.52 10.96
CA TYR A 46 -14.21 -10.76 10.73
C TYR A 46 -15.15 -11.97 10.57
N ASN A 47 -16.15 -12.10 11.45
CA ASN A 47 -17.09 -13.20 11.40
C ASN A 47 -17.99 -13.15 10.17
N ILE A 48 -18.47 -11.97 9.79
CA ILE A 48 -19.30 -11.76 8.59
C ILE A 48 -18.50 -12.15 7.35
N ILE A 49 -17.29 -11.64 7.19
CA ILE A 49 -16.43 -11.91 6.05
C ILE A 49 -16.09 -13.41 5.97
N THR A 50 -15.70 -14.02 7.08
CA THR A 50 -15.38 -15.45 7.14
C THR A 50 -16.55 -16.31 6.66
N LYS A 51 -17.77 -16.02 7.11
CA LYS A 51 -18.98 -16.71 6.65
C LYS A 51 -19.26 -16.48 5.16
N ARG A 52 -19.10 -15.26 4.66
CA ARG A 52 -19.33 -14.91 3.25
C ARG A 52 -18.35 -15.60 2.30
N LEU A 53 -17.08 -15.69 2.68
CA LEU A 53 -16.06 -16.36 1.88
C LEU A 53 -16.31 -17.86 1.76
N ASN A 54 -16.99 -18.47 2.72
CA ASN A 54 -17.37 -19.89 2.74
C ASN A 54 -16.19 -20.79 2.32
N LEU A 55 -15.12 -20.74 3.11
CA LEU A 55 -13.88 -21.46 2.85
C LEU A 55 -13.99 -22.91 3.32
N TYR A 56 -13.20 -23.79 2.70
CA TYR A 56 -13.09 -25.18 3.12
C TYR A 56 -12.22 -25.34 4.37
N PRO A 57 -12.39 -26.42 5.18
CA PRO A 57 -11.63 -26.62 6.41
C PRO A 57 -10.11 -26.66 6.26
N TYR A 58 -9.59 -27.01 5.09
CA TYR A 58 -8.16 -27.03 4.79
C TYR A 58 -7.59 -25.64 4.46
N GLN A 59 -8.45 -24.66 4.16
CA GLN A 59 -8.03 -23.32 3.79
C GLN A 59 -7.81 -22.46 5.04
N ARG A 60 -6.75 -21.66 5.00
CA ARG A 60 -6.41 -20.71 6.07
C ARG A 60 -6.80 -19.32 5.64
N LEU A 61 -7.46 -18.59 6.52
CA LEU A 61 -7.89 -17.22 6.29
C LEU A 61 -7.04 -16.26 7.12
N PHE A 62 -6.50 -15.25 6.48
CA PHE A 62 -5.80 -14.14 7.10
C PHE A 62 -6.39 -12.81 6.63
N PHE A 63 -6.22 -11.78 7.47
CA PHE A 63 -6.61 -10.42 7.16
C PHE A 63 -5.37 -9.56 7.21
N SER A 64 -5.23 -8.64 6.26
CA SER A 64 -4.10 -7.73 6.24
C SER A 64 -4.51 -6.29 6.03
N SER A 65 -3.77 -5.39 6.63
CA SER A 65 -3.93 -3.95 6.54
C SER A 65 -2.63 -3.29 6.09
N PHE A 66 -2.71 -2.01 5.72
CA PHE A 66 -1.55 -1.16 5.51
C PHE A 66 -1.13 -0.55 6.84
N ARG A 67 0.19 -0.60 7.12
CA ARG A 67 0.81 0.17 8.19
C ARG A 67 1.74 1.20 7.56
N TYR A 68 1.55 2.46 7.95
CA TYR A 68 2.37 3.55 7.46
C TYR A 68 3.47 3.87 8.47
N GLY A 69 4.71 3.88 7.99
CA GLY A 69 5.90 4.21 8.80
C GLY A 69 6.10 5.72 8.93
N ASN A 70 7.20 6.09 9.59
CA ASN A 70 7.66 7.46 9.62
C ASN A 70 8.17 7.87 8.23
N LEU A 71 7.95 9.13 7.86
CA LEU A 71 8.49 9.68 6.62
C LEU A 71 10.01 9.56 6.62
N GLN A 72 10.57 9.04 5.54
CA GLN A 72 12.01 8.90 5.33
C GLN A 72 12.49 9.96 4.33
N PRO A 73 13.53 10.74 4.65
CA PRO A 73 14.10 11.69 3.70
C PRO A 73 14.70 10.91 2.52
N VAL A 74 14.46 11.42 1.30
CA VAL A 74 14.90 10.74 0.07
C VAL A 74 16.35 11.05 -0.28
N PHE A 75 16.82 12.25 0.04
CA PHE A 75 18.12 12.76 -0.37
C PHE A 75 19.08 13.07 0.78
N SER A 76 18.73 12.73 2.01
CA SER A 76 19.60 12.89 3.16
C SER A 76 19.55 11.66 4.08
N ASN A 77 20.56 11.53 4.95
CA ASN A 77 20.59 10.49 5.98
C ASN A 77 20.06 11.01 7.34
N GLU A 78 19.34 12.13 7.33
CA GLU A 78 18.69 12.65 8.53
C GLU A 78 17.60 11.70 9.01
N GLY A 79 17.26 11.82 10.31
CA GLY A 79 16.20 10.99 10.90
C GLY A 79 14.84 11.23 10.26
N GLY A 80 14.01 10.19 10.20
CA GLY A 80 12.66 10.26 9.68
C GLY A 80 11.74 11.16 10.51
N ILE A 81 10.64 11.60 9.92
CA ILE A 81 9.61 12.43 10.58
C ILE A 81 8.41 11.56 10.93
N ALA A 82 8.04 11.51 12.20
CA ALA A 82 6.83 10.83 12.63
C ALA A 82 5.59 11.52 12.05
N LEU A 83 4.60 10.74 11.57
CA LEU A 83 3.37 11.29 11.01
C LEU A 83 2.61 12.19 12.01
N SER A 84 2.70 11.89 13.29
CA SER A 84 2.11 12.72 14.37
C SER A 84 2.68 14.14 14.46
N LEU A 85 3.84 14.39 13.86
CA LEU A 85 4.52 15.70 13.85
C LEU A 85 4.18 16.54 12.60
N LEU A 86 3.22 16.10 11.79
CA LEU A 86 2.80 16.80 10.55
C LEU A 86 1.71 17.85 10.78
N THR A 87 1.27 18.06 12.01
CA THR A 87 0.35 19.16 12.35
C THR A 87 0.97 20.48 11.86
N ASP A 88 0.18 21.32 11.21
CA ASP A 88 0.62 22.61 10.63
C ASP A 88 1.66 22.48 9.47
N THR A 89 1.72 21.32 8.82
CA THR A 89 2.56 21.10 7.66
C THR A 89 1.72 21.06 6.39
N ASP A 90 2.06 21.88 5.38
CA ASP A 90 1.46 21.78 4.06
C ASP A 90 2.16 20.64 3.28
N ILE A 91 1.38 19.75 2.71
CA ILE A 91 1.89 18.57 2.01
C ILE A 91 1.52 18.66 0.54
N LEU A 92 2.52 18.50 -0.34
CA LEU A 92 2.31 18.09 -1.72
C LEU A 92 2.48 16.57 -1.79
N LEU A 93 1.39 15.84 -1.94
CA LEU A 93 1.43 14.38 -2.12
C LEU A 93 1.56 14.04 -3.59
N ILE A 94 2.63 13.35 -3.96
CA ILE A 94 2.91 12.88 -5.34
C ILE A 94 2.77 11.37 -5.35
N THR A 95 1.91 10.84 -6.20
CA THR A 95 1.70 9.39 -6.31
C THR A 95 1.48 8.95 -7.76
N GLY A 96 2.13 7.85 -8.15
CA GLY A 96 1.88 7.09 -9.36
C GLY A 96 1.30 5.71 -9.06
N ILE A 97 0.28 5.64 -8.20
CA ILE A 97 -0.40 4.42 -7.80
C ILE A 97 -1.88 4.44 -8.19
N ALA A 98 -2.47 3.26 -8.36
CA ALA A 98 -3.86 3.12 -8.82
C ALA A 98 -4.91 3.72 -7.88
N SER A 99 -4.63 3.79 -6.57
CA SER A 99 -5.56 4.35 -5.58
C SER A 99 -4.80 5.09 -4.47
N PRO A 100 -4.75 6.42 -4.51
CA PRO A 100 -4.12 7.23 -3.45
C PRO A 100 -5.00 7.42 -2.20
N ALA A 101 -6.28 7.01 -2.25
CA ALA A 101 -7.24 7.27 -1.19
C ALA A 101 -6.78 6.83 0.21
N PRO A 102 -6.21 5.63 0.43
CA PRO A 102 -5.75 5.22 1.76
C PRO A 102 -4.61 6.08 2.32
N ILE A 103 -3.73 6.57 1.44
CA ILE A 103 -2.64 7.48 1.85
C ILE A 103 -3.21 8.85 2.20
N LEU A 104 -4.15 9.36 1.41
CA LEU A 104 -4.82 10.63 1.68
C LEU A 104 -5.57 10.60 3.00
N GLU A 105 -6.32 9.54 3.27
CA GLU A 105 -7.03 9.34 4.54
C GLU A 105 -6.03 9.37 5.70
N ARG A 106 -4.97 8.57 5.64
CA ARG A 106 -3.95 8.51 6.69
C ARG A 106 -3.24 9.84 6.93
N LEU A 107 -2.87 10.57 5.87
CA LEU A 107 -2.25 11.89 5.99
C LEU A 107 -3.26 12.95 6.45
N GLY A 108 -4.53 12.82 6.07
CA GLY A 108 -5.62 13.70 6.49
C GLY A 108 -5.89 13.67 8.00
N ASP A 109 -5.58 12.55 8.68
CA ASP A 109 -5.59 12.46 10.15
C ASP A 109 -4.48 13.31 10.80
N CYS A 110 -3.42 13.61 10.05
CA CYS A 110 -2.23 14.28 10.56
C CYS A 110 -2.18 15.77 10.19
N THR A 111 -2.71 16.15 9.02
CA THR A 111 -2.75 17.54 8.55
C THR A 111 -3.99 17.79 7.67
N LYS A 112 -4.42 19.07 7.60
CA LYS A 112 -5.56 19.48 6.78
C LYS A 112 -5.16 20.06 5.43
N GLN A 113 -3.89 20.32 5.21
CA GLN A 113 -3.37 20.99 4.01
C GLN A 113 -2.62 19.98 3.13
N ILE A 114 -3.35 19.27 2.28
CA ILE A 114 -2.79 18.30 1.34
C ILE A 114 -3.19 18.70 -0.08
N ASP A 115 -2.20 18.99 -0.91
CA ASP A 115 -2.36 19.12 -2.36
C ASP A 115 -1.96 17.79 -3.02
N LEU A 116 -2.87 17.17 -3.76
CA LEU A 116 -2.63 15.90 -4.44
C LEU A 116 -2.22 16.10 -5.88
N LEU A 117 -1.08 15.55 -6.26
CA LEU A 117 -0.63 15.39 -7.64
C LEU A 117 -0.57 13.89 -7.97
N SER A 118 -1.64 13.37 -8.53
CA SER A 118 -1.77 11.96 -8.87
C SER A 118 -1.47 11.72 -10.34
N PHE A 119 -0.64 10.72 -10.61
CA PHE A 119 -0.30 10.20 -11.93
C PHE A 119 -0.86 8.79 -12.10
N GLY A 120 -0.90 8.31 -13.33
CA GLY A 120 -1.29 6.93 -13.61
C GLY A 120 -0.32 5.91 -12.99
N ASP A 121 -0.79 4.68 -12.78
CA ASP A 121 0.11 3.61 -12.30
C ASP A 121 1.23 3.36 -13.32
N HIS A 122 2.44 3.17 -12.80
CA HIS A 122 3.67 3.05 -13.59
C HIS A 122 4.04 4.28 -14.45
N HIS A 123 3.56 5.49 -14.09
CA HIS A 123 3.90 6.72 -14.80
C HIS A 123 5.41 7.01 -14.77
N ASP A 124 5.98 7.26 -15.92
CA ASP A 124 7.35 7.77 -16.05
C ASP A 124 7.31 9.31 -16.04
N PHE A 125 7.94 9.90 -15.03
CA PHE A 125 7.94 11.34 -14.86
C PHE A 125 8.60 12.04 -16.03
N THR A 126 7.99 13.12 -16.51
CA THR A 126 8.52 13.97 -17.60
C THR A 126 9.08 15.27 -17.06
N HIS A 127 9.81 16.02 -17.89
CA HIS A 127 10.24 17.38 -17.56
C HIS A 127 9.07 18.31 -17.20
N LYS A 128 7.92 18.14 -17.85
CA LYS A 128 6.70 18.90 -17.54
C LYS A 128 6.16 18.57 -16.16
N ASP A 129 6.23 17.30 -15.75
CA ASP A 129 5.80 16.89 -14.42
C ASP A 129 6.71 17.48 -13.34
N MET A 130 8.02 17.52 -13.56
CA MET A 130 8.97 18.18 -12.65
C MET A 130 8.69 19.67 -12.50
N GLN A 131 8.37 20.35 -13.59
CA GLN A 131 7.95 21.75 -13.53
C GLN A 131 6.65 21.90 -12.74
N GLN A 132 5.65 21.05 -12.96
CA GLN A 132 4.38 21.06 -12.24
C GLN A 132 4.57 20.80 -10.74
N ILE A 133 5.44 19.87 -10.36
CA ILE A 133 5.81 19.61 -8.96
C ILE A 133 6.37 20.88 -8.32
N ARG A 134 7.32 21.54 -8.98
CA ARG A 134 7.92 22.78 -8.48
C ARG A 134 6.89 23.89 -8.33
N GLU A 135 6.05 24.10 -9.32
CA GLU A 135 5.01 25.15 -9.29
C GLU A 135 4.00 24.92 -8.16
N ARG A 136 3.55 23.66 -7.96
CA ARG A 136 2.62 23.33 -6.89
C ARG A 136 3.25 23.46 -5.51
N PHE A 137 4.49 22.99 -5.33
CA PHE A 137 5.20 23.14 -4.06
C PHE A 137 5.38 24.61 -3.68
N ASN A 138 5.70 25.48 -4.65
CA ASN A 138 5.85 26.92 -4.41
C ASN A 138 4.53 27.64 -4.07
N LYS A 139 3.38 27.07 -4.40
CA LYS A 139 2.06 27.59 -4.03
C LYS A 139 1.65 27.26 -2.59
N LEU A 140 2.30 26.29 -1.96
CA LEU A 140 2.06 25.98 -0.56
C LEU A 140 2.46 27.17 0.33
N LYS A 141 1.61 27.53 1.28
CA LYS A 141 1.77 28.74 2.11
C LYS A 141 2.18 28.47 3.54
N GLY A 142 2.16 27.21 3.98
CA GLY A 142 2.48 26.79 5.33
C GLY A 142 3.93 27.15 5.71
N LYS A 143 4.19 27.35 7.00
CA LYS A 143 5.54 27.57 7.54
C LYS A 143 6.43 26.36 7.30
N ARG A 144 5.88 25.17 7.38
CA ARG A 144 6.53 23.90 7.05
C ARG A 144 5.86 23.31 5.82
N ARG A 145 6.65 22.93 4.83
CA ARG A 145 6.16 22.36 3.57
C ARG A 145 6.95 21.10 3.26
N LEU A 146 6.27 20.04 2.85
CA LEU A 146 6.89 18.78 2.47
C LEU A 146 6.31 18.27 1.15
N ILE A 147 7.14 17.55 0.42
CA ILE A 147 6.74 16.71 -0.71
C ILE A 147 6.76 15.27 -0.19
N ILE A 148 5.64 14.59 -0.24
CA ILE A 148 5.54 13.19 0.16
C ILE A 148 5.26 12.35 -1.08
N THR A 149 5.99 11.24 -1.20
CA THR A 149 5.79 10.28 -2.29
C THR A 149 5.83 8.84 -1.75
N THR A 150 5.47 7.87 -2.57
CA THR A 150 5.61 6.44 -2.21
C THR A 150 7.05 5.97 -2.43
N GLU A 151 7.48 4.91 -1.73
CA GLU A 151 8.79 4.29 -1.96
C GLU A 151 8.97 3.85 -3.43
N LYS A 152 7.90 3.35 -4.05
CA LYS A 152 7.88 2.97 -5.47
C LYS A 152 8.19 4.14 -6.39
N ASP A 153 7.57 5.29 -6.14
CA ASP A 153 7.73 6.47 -7.00
C ASP A 153 9.05 7.20 -6.72
N THR A 154 9.60 7.05 -5.51
CA THR A 154 10.91 7.59 -5.12
C THR A 154 12.00 7.15 -6.10
N THR A 155 12.05 5.88 -6.47
CA THR A 155 13.08 5.33 -7.38
C THR A 155 13.08 6.01 -8.75
N ARG A 156 11.94 6.52 -9.20
CA ARG A 156 11.77 7.24 -10.45
C ARG A 156 12.10 8.72 -10.33
N LEU A 157 11.83 9.32 -9.16
CA LEU A 157 12.10 10.73 -8.89
C LEU A 157 13.59 10.99 -8.65
N ILE A 158 14.31 10.11 -7.92
CA ILE A 158 15.69 10.32 -7.48
C ILE A 158 16.63 10.62 -8.67
N ASN A 159 16.47 9.90 -9.76
CA ASN A 159 17.38 9.95 -10.90
C ASN A 159 16.86 10.85 -12.04
N HIS A 160 15.79 11.60 -11.82
CA HIS A 160 15.22 12.42 -12.88
C HIS A 160 16.06 13.69 -13.11
N PRO A 161 16.61 13.91 -14.31
CA PRO A 161 17.58 15.00 -14.56
C PRO A 161 17.00 16.41 -14.41
N ALA A 162 15.68 16.56 -14.51
CA ALA A 162 14.99 17.85 -14.34
C ALA A 162 14.45 18.08 -12.93
N LEU A 163 14.77 17.21 -11.95
CA LEU A 163 14.40 17.45 -10.56
C LEU A 163 15.21 18.64 -10.03
N ASP A 164 14.51 19.66 -9.56
CA ASP A 164 15.11 20.86 -8.98
C ASP A 164 15.85 20.51 -7.69
N GLU A 165 17.15 20.82 -7.63
CA GLU A 165 18.00 20.61 -6.46
C GLU A 165 17.43 21.28 -5.20
N ALA A 166 16.77 22.44 -5.36
CA ALA A 166 16.15 23.17 -4.25
C ALA A 166 14.97 22.43 -3.61
N LEU A 167 14.37 21.45 -4.30
CA LEU A 167 13.26 20.64 -3.76
C LEU A 167 13.74 19.42 -2.98
N LYS A 168 14.94 18.92 -3.22
CA LYS A 168 15.47 17.70 -2.62
C LYS A 168 15.37 17.64 -1.10
N PRO A 169 15.66 18.72 -0.34
CA PRO A 169 15.52 18.70 1.14
C PRO A 169 14.08 18.50 1.65
N TYR A 170 13.10 18.73 0.79
CA TYR A 170 11.68 18.64 1.16
C TYR A 170 11.02 17.33 0.74
N ILE A 171 11.73 16.44 0.04
CA ILE A 171 11.17 15.19 -0.51
C ILE A 171 11.36 14.04 0.48
N TYR A 172 10.23 13.45 0.85
CA TYR A 172 10.16 12.32 1.77
C TYR A 172 9.37 11.17 1.15
N ALA A 173 9.85 9.95 1.38
CA ALA A 173 9.12 8.73 1.09
C ALA A 173 8.24 8.36 2.28
N LEU A 174 7.02 7.90 2.01
CA LEU A 174 6.14 7.29 2.99
C LEU A 174 6.25 5.77 2.88
N PRO A 175 6.91 5.09 3.83
CA PRO A 175 6.97 3.65 3.86
C PRO A 175 5.59 3.04 4.13
N ILE A 176 5.26 2.00 3.37
CA ILE A 176 4.00 1.26 3.50
C ILE A 176 4.34 -0.21 3.70
N GLU A 177 3.96 -0.75 4.84
CA GLU A 177 4.14 -2.15 5.19
C GLU A 177 2.79 -2.88 5.19
N ILE A 178 2.83 -4.17 4.91
CA ILE A 178 1.67 -5.06 5.07
C ILE A 178 1.74 -5.68 6.46
N GLU A 179 0.69 -5.51 7.24
CA GLU A 179 0.54 -6.13 8.55
C GLU A 179 -0.55 -7.19 8.51
N ILE A 180 -0.25 -8.39 9.03
CA ILE A 180 -1.26 -9.43 9.23
C ILE A 180 -1.96 -9.16 10.57
N LEU A 181 -3.27 -8.96 10.50
CA LEU A 181 -4.09 -8.59 11.65
C LEU A 181 -4.32 -9.78 12.62
N GLN A 182 -4.93 -9.49 13.76
CA GLN A 182 -5.27 -10.48 14.82
C GLN A 182 -4.02 -11.16 15.42
N ASN A 183 -2.86 -10.51 15.43
CA ASN A 183 -1.60 -11.09 15.91
C ASN A 183 -1.25 -12.44 15.24
N GLN A 184 -1.61 -12.61 13.96
CA GLN A 184 -1.39 -13.87 13.25
C GLN A 184 -0.17 -13.84 12.32
N GLN A 185 0.71 -12.85 12.43
CA GLN A 185 1.89 -12.71 11.57
C GLN A 185 2.79 -13.96 11.64
N ASP A 186 3.10 -14.44 12.85
CA ASP A 186 3.96 -15.62 13.02
C ASP A 186 3.32 -16.88 12.46
N LYS A 187 2.00 -17.02 12.66
CA LYS A 187 1.25 -18.15 12.12
C LYS A 187 1.23 -18.13 10.59
N PHE A 188 1.06 -16.94 10.00
CA PHE A 188 1.13 -16.76 8.55
C PHE A 188 2.52 -17.12 8.02
N ASN A 189 3.58 -16.59 8.63
CA ASN A 189 4.96 -16.88 8.25
C ASN A 189 5.25 -18.38 8.34
N GLN A 190 4.82 -19.04 9.42
CA GLN A 190 5.03 -20.47 9.58
C GLN A 190 4.37 -21.29 8.47
N HIS A 191 3.13 -20.96 8.08
CA HIS A 191 2.47 -21.65 6.97
C HIS A 191 3.19 -21.49 5.64
N ILE A 192 3.78 -20.32 5.37
CA ILE A 192 4.57 -20.13 4.14
C ILE A 192 5.86 -20.95 4.19
N ILE A 193 6.55 -20.96 5.34
CA ILE A 193 7.78 -21.72 5.54
C ILE A 193 7.52 -23.22 5.38
N ASP A 194 6.46 -23.72 6.00
CA ASP A 194 6.11 -25.16 5.93
C ASP A 194 5.80 -25.55 4.48
N TYR A 195 5.02 -24.73 3.76
CA TYR A 195 4.73 -24.98 2.35
C TYR A 195 6.02 -25.05 1.49
N VAL A 196 6.95 -24.11 1.69
CA VAL A 196 8.22 -24.11 0.95
C VAL A 196 9.05 -25.36 1.28
N ARG A 197 9.11 -25.78 2.54
CA ARG A 197 9.81 -26.99 2.96
C ARG A 197 9.22 -28.24 2.33
N ASP A 198 7.89 -28.37 2.33
CA ASP A 198 7.20 -29.49 1.69
C ASP A 198 7.52 -29.55 0.19
N CYS A 199 7.48 -28.40 -0.51
CA CYS A 199 7.85 -28.36 -1.93
C CYS A 199 9.31 -28.79 -2.18
N LEU A 200 10.25 -28.41 -1.31
CA LEU A 200 11.67 -28.79 -1.45
C LEU A 200 11.90 -30.27 -1.20
N LEU A 201 11.17 -30.89 -0.27
CA LEU A 201 11.27 -32.34 -0.02
C LEU A 201 10.78 -33.15 -1.21
N TYR A 202 9.69 -32.75 -1.86
CA TYR A 202 9.19 -33.43 -3.05
C TYR A 202 10.14 -33.35 -4.25
N THR A 203 10.96 -32.32 -4.36
CA THR A 203 11.95 -32.20 -5.44
C THR A 203 13.24 -33.02 -5.18
N SER A 204 13.60 -33.32 -3.93
CA SER A 204 14.75 -34.14 -3.57
C SER A 204 14.50 -35.63 -3.72
N ASP A 205 13.25 -36.10 -3.62
CA ASP A 205 12.88 -37.51 -3.78
C ASP A 205 12.63 -37.90 -5.26
N ALA A 206 12.65 -36.91 -6.17
CA ALA A 206 12.44 -37.11 -7.61
C ALA A 206 13.74 -37.11 -8.44
N ALA A 207 14.91 -37.05 -7.80
CA ALA A 207 16.25 -37.12 -8.40
C ALA A 207 16.95 -38.41 -8.00
#